data_0e263ed7d54917e6f2f086877c8400a7
#
_entry.id   0e263ed7d54917e6f2f086877c8400a7
#
_cell.length_a   1.000
_cell.length_b   1.000
_cell.length_c   1.000
_cell.angle_alpha   90.00
_cell.angle_beta   90.00
_cell.angle_gamma   90.00
#
_symmetry.space_group_name_H-M   'P 1'
#
loop_
_entity.id
_entity.type
_entity.pdbx_description
1 polymer ?
#
loop_
_entity_poly.entity_id
_entity_poly.type
_entity_poly.pdbx_seq_one_letter_code
_entity_poly.pdbx_strand_id
1 'polypeptide(L)'
;MKKSLLKLNIAAVLIGLFALSLPTFASNQNNSHNVDNHQANINQTADATLVQTRYGMVKGQFDKINNVIVWTGIPYAKSPAGQLRWKKPVDPEPWEGVLDTTQASKVAFQIKENKVIGSDDSLNLNIYRPNNKSNNLPVLVYIHGGNNQNGKAEEMTGNTMVNDIDGIFVSINYRLGPLGFNPLPALQTGDKLEDSGNYALLDIAKSLDWIKDNITNFGGDANNITVSGFSAGGRDVMAMLISPIFKDKFQKAISFSGGMTIADKQDSVKVFAKAIAPLVVEDKIKPTQEEAYNWLLTNHSDVRNYLYSLSSQRLVSLMGNAGIRMSVFPHLYNDGYVIPKNGFNTHEYNSVPLIMLTGTGEFSLFAQTSPYFSDAFNNGLPTGKKLKEFNFTNKYGGRLYDLFNVADSAQKMAPFYKAKIYGVEIEFGQDTNSVGSQMALFGAFHGVFLPLLDANSQNYDGFIGNAYKTQGAKQLSMTFKKYLNNFIHSGDPNGTNLVYWNNWTADHSKANNAYLYMNADKVKAIAYMGGKKFTYSDVLNEMDVDQSINQETKNIIISEVLNGRWFSTELDQRYKNKSLWIK
;
A
#
# COMPACT_ATOMS: atom_id res chain seq x y z
N MET A 1 26.88 17.22 39.46
CA MET A 1 27.06 16.84 38.05
C MET A 1 25.72 16.36 37.53
N LYS A 2 25.03 17.21 36.76
CA LYS A 2 23.67 17.00 36.26
C LYS A 2 23.72 16.09 35.02
N LYS A 3 23.13 14.89 35.08
CA LYS A 3 22.87 14.06 33.90
C LYS A 3 21.61 14.60 33.22
N SER A 4 21.75 15.15 32.04
CA SER A 4 20.64 15.50 31.17
C SER A 4 20.10 14.21 30.55
N LEU A 5 18.90 13.82 30.91
CA LEU A 5 18.11 12.77 30.29
C LEU A 5 17.53 13.32 28.97
N LEU A 6 18.08 12.86 27.87
CA LEU A 6 17.49 13.05 26.54
C LEU A 6 16.28 12.09 26.45
N LYS A 7 15.08 12.62 26.69
CA LYS A 7 13.83 11.88 26.44
C LYS A 7 13.60 11.86 24.94
N LEU A 8 13.72 10.70 24.33
CA LEU A 8 13.29 10.47 22.95
C LEU A 8 11.75 10.40 22.96
N ASN A 9 11.10 11.48 22.55
CA ASN A 9 9.67 11.48 22.28
C ASN A 9 9.41 10.83 20.92
N ILE A 10 9.05 9.56 20.94
CA ILE A 10 8.42 8.89 19.80
C ILE A 10 6.92 9.05 19.99
N ALA A 11 6.37 10.08 19.45
CA ALA A 11 4.99 10.25 19.00
C ALA A 11 4.62 11.73 18.98
N ALA A 12 3.76 12.05 18.08
CA ALA A 12 3.08 13.32 17.90
C ALA A 12 3.80 14.36 17.00
N VAL A 13 3.51 14.23 15.73
CA VAL A 13 3.50 15.38 14.83
C VAL A 13 2.32 16.27 15.25
N LEU A 14 2.59 17.28 16.06
CA LEU A 14 1.67 18.39 16.31
C LEU A 14 1.69 19.31 15.10
N ILE A 15 0.57 19.38 14.38
CA ILE A 15 0.31 20.41 13.37
C ILE A 15 0.07 21.72 14.13
N GLY A 16 1.05 22.60 14.11
CA GLY A 16 0.91 23.98 14.60
C GLY A 16 0.08 24.79 13.61
N LEU A 17 -1.05 25.29 14.08
CA LEU A 17 -1.81 26.36 13.43
C LEU A 17 -1.01 27.68 13.48
N PHE A 18 -0.53 28.13 12.35
CA PHE A 18 -0.13 29.53 12.17
C PHE A 18 -1.30 30.30 11.57
N ALA A 19 -1.90 31.17 12.38
CA ALA A 19 -2.79 32.21 11.92
C ALA A 19 -1.94 33.34 11.31
N LEU A 20 -2.04 33.52 10.01
CA LEU A 20 -1.49 34.70 9.34
C LEU A 20 -2.61 35.74 9.16
N SER A 21 -2.40 36.90 9.78
CA SER A 21 -3.19 38.12 9.65
C SER A 21 -3.05 38.71 8.23
N LEU A 22 -4.19 38.96 7.59
CA LEU A 22 -4.28 39.68 6.32
C LEU A 22 -4.16 41.20 6.57
N PRO A 23 -3.45 41.93 5.71
CA PRO A 23 -3.58 43.39 5.68
C PRO A 23 -4.76 43.79 4.78
N THR A 24 -5.60 44.64 5.35
CA THR A 24 -6.66 45.39 4.66
C THR A 24 -6.05 46.45 3.74
N PHE A 25 -6.44 46.43 2.47
CA PHE A 25 -6.21 47.58 1.57
C PHE A 25 -7.53 48.32 1.31
N ALA A 26 -7.47 49.62 1.56
CA ALA A 26 -8.55 50.55 1.35
C ALA A 26 -8.76 50.85 -0.13
N SER A 27 -10.04 51.02 -0.47
CA SER A 27 -10.53 51.49 -1.77
C SER A 27 -10.22 52.98 -1.98
N ASN A 28 -9.74 53.33 -3.15
CA ASN A 28 -9.91 54.66 -3.72
C ASN A 28 -10.53 54.55 -5.11
N GLN A 29 -11.74 55.12 -5.24
CA GLN A 29 -12.36 55.43 -6.53
C GLN A 29 -11.74 56.71 -7.11
N ASN A 30 -11.48 56.74 -8.39
CA ASN A 30 -11.72 57.93 -9.20
C ASN A 30 -11.86 57.59 -10.70
N ASN A 31 -12.91 58.13 -11.25
CA ASN A 31 -13.34 58.07 -12.65
C ASN A 31 -12.37 58.78 -13.60
N SER A 32 -12.25 58.22 -14.83
CA SER A 32 -12.47 59.01 -16.05
C SER A 32 -12.46 58.12 -17.31
N HIS A 33 -13.41 58.40 -18.19
CA HIS A 33 -13.61 57.80 -19.50
C HIS A 33 -12.39 57.98 -20.40
N ASN A 34 -12.01 56.92 -21.12
CA ASN A 34 -11.61 57.00 -22.53
C ASN A 34 -11.90 55.66 -23.22
N VAL A 35 -12.69 55.76 -24.30
CA VAL A 35 -12.98 54.65 -25.21
C VAL A 35 -11.83 54.60 -26.21
N ASP A 36 -11.00 53.57 -26.16
CA ASP A 36 -10.12 53.18 -27.24
C ASP A 36 -10.28 51.70 -27.53
N ASN A 37 -10.80 51.43 -28.73
CA ASN A 37 -10.88 50.11 -29.34
C ASN A 37 -9.46 49.55 -29.57
N HIS A 38 -8.95 48.77 -28.65
CA HIS A 38 -7.90 47.78 -28.93
C HIS A 38 -8.48 46.37 -28.77
N GLN A 39 -8.66 45.69 -29.89
CA GLN A 39 -8.76 44.24 -29.91
C GLN A 39 -7.52 43.67 -29.21
N ALA A 40 -7.63 43.45 -27.90
CA ALA A 40 -6.66 42.68 -27.15
C ALA A 40 -6.79 41.23 -27.59
N ASN A 41 -5.79 40.76 -28.35
CA ASN A 41 -5.48 39.33 -28.48
C ASN A 41 -5.26 38.76 -27.06
N ILE A 42 -6.34 38.29 -26.47
CA ILE A 42 -6.26 37.49 -25.24
C ILE A 42 -5.82 36.08 -25.71
N ASN A 43 -4.53 35.88 -25.85
CA ASN A 43 -3.92 34.60 -25.66
C ASN A 43 -4.02 34.27 -24.15
N GLN A 44 -5.23 33.95 -23.69
CA GLN A 44 -5.39 33.24 -22.42
C GLN A 44 -4.76 31.86 -22.63
N THR A 45 -3.52 31.70 -22.19
CA THR A 45 -3.00 30.35 -21.94
C THR A 45 -3.99 29.70 -20.96
N ALA A 46 -4.70 28.68 -21.44
CA ALA A 46 -5.67 27.95 -20.62
C ALA A 46 -5.00 27.57 -19.31
N ASP A 47 -5.66 27.82 -18.20
CA ASP A 47 -5.15 27.46 -16.86
C ASP A 47 -4.97 25.94 -16.79
N ALA A 48 -3.73 25.48 -16.84
CA ALA A 48 -3.39 24.06 -16.85
C ALA A 48 -3.83 23.31 -15.58
N THR A 49 -4.25 24.05 -14.53
CA THR A 49 -4.79 23.46 -13.31
C THR A 49 -6.30 23.17 -13.41
N LEU A 50 -6.99 23.72 -14.42
CA LEU A 50 -8.41 23.48 -14.66
C LEU A 50 -8.59 22.33 -15.64
N VAL A 51 -9.26 21.25 -15.22
CA VAL A 51 -9.49 20.06 -16.05
C VAL A 51 -10.95 19.65 -15.98
N GLN A 52 -11.54 19.39 -17.16
CA GLN A 52 -12.88 18.82 -17.26
C GLN A 52 -12.82 17.30 -17.06
N THR A 53 -13.54 16.78 -16.08
CA THR A 53 -13.81 15.36 -15.93
C THR A 53 -15.20 15.02 -16.48
N ARG A 54 -15.51 13.73 -16.59
CA ARG A 54 -16.86 13.28 -16.96
C ARG A 54 -17.95 13.79 -16.01
N TYR A 55 -17.59 14.12 -14.77
CA TYR A 55 -18.54 14.47 -13.70
C TYR A 55 -18.60 15.96 -13.38
N GLY A 56 -17.64 16.74 -13.85
CA GLY A 56 -17.55 18.19 -13.62
C GLY A 56 -16.12 18.68 -13.73
N MET A 57 -15.93 19.97 -13.63
CA MET A 57 -14.61 20.60 -13.69
C MET A 57 -13.90 20.54 -12.35
N VAL A 58 -12.60 20.28 -12.36
CA VAL A 58 -11.73 20.27 -11.17
C VAL A 58 -10.63 21.31 -11.31
N LYS A 59 -10.22 21.91 -10.17
CA LYS A 59 -9.11 22.85 -10.11
C LYS A 59 -8.04 22.33 -9.17
N GLY A 60 -6.87 22.03 -9.71
CA GLY A 60 -5.67 21.66 -8.98
C GLY A 60 -4.79 22.84 -8.61
N GLN A 61 -3.60 22.57 -8.15
CA GLN A 61 -2.57 23.54 -7.79
C GLN A 61 -1.26 23.26 -8.50
N PHE A 62 -0.46 24.31 -8.65
CA PHE A 62 0.87 24.21 -9.22
C PHE A 62 1.94 24.19 -8.12
N ASP A 63 2.64 23.08 -7.99
CA ASP A 63 3.85 22.95 -7.18
C ASP A 63 5.04 23.55 -7.94
N LYS A 64 5.37 24.79 -7.59
CA LYS A 64 6.46 25.56 -8.22
C LYS A 64 7.84 24.95 -7.94
N ILE A 65 8.02 24.31 -6.79
CA ILE A 65 9.32 23.75 -6.37
C ILE A 65 9.69 22.57 -7.27
N ASN A 66 8.73 21.67 -7.48
CA ASN A 66 8.93 20.44 -8.24
C ASN A 66 8.49 20.56 -9.70
N ASN A 67 7.91 21.67 -10.11
CA ASN A 67 7.33 21.90 -11.46
C ASN A 67 6.28 20.83 -11.82
N VAL A 68 5.30 20.63 -10.95
CA VAL A 68 4.27 19.58 -11.03
C VAL A 68 2.89 20.22 -10.85
N ILE A 69 1.88 19.75 -11.58
CA ILE A 69 0.49 20.09 -11.32
C ILE A 69 -0.15 18.95 -10.52
N VAL A 70 -0.89 19.32 -9.47
CA VAL A 70 -1.44 18.39 -8.49
C VAL A 70 -2.93 18.63 -8.30
N TRP A 71 -3.71 17.56 -8.36
CA TRP A 71 -5.13 17.51 -7.98
C TRP A 71 -5.30 16.48 -6.87
N THR A 72 -5.94 16.86 -5.76
CA THR A 72 -6.13 15.98 -4.60
C THR A 72 -7.60 15.80 -4.25
N GLY A 73 -7.98 14.58 -3.88
CA GLY A 73 -9.33 14.30 -3.41
C GLY A 73 -10.41 14.31 -4.49
N ILE A 74 -10.08 14.02 -5.75
CA ILE A 74 -11.08 13.89 -6.82
C ILE A 74 -11.95 12.66 -6.55
N PRO A 75 -13.28 12.77 -6.41
CA PRO A 75 -14.14 11.62 -6.18
C PRO A 75 -14.22 10.75 -7.45
N TYR A 76 -13.93 9.45 -7.31
CA TYR A 76 -14.12 8.47 -8.38
C TYR A 76 -15.40 7.62 -8.20
N ALA A 77 -16.02 7.70 -7.04
CA ALA A 77 -17.29 7.07 -6.72
C ALA A 77 -18.06 7.88 -5.68
N LYS A 78 -19.37 7.64 -5.60
CA LYS A 78 -20.23 8.17 -4.54
C LYS A 78 -19.82 7.61 -3.18
N SER A 79 -19.95 8.42 -2.13
CA SER A 79 -19.69 7.97 -0.75
C SER A 79 -20.42 6.66 -0.43
N PRO A 80 -19.74 5.60 -0.01
CA PRO A 80 -20.32 4.31 0.34
C PRO A 80 -20.94 4.29 1.74
N ALA A 81 -21.61 5.37 2.12
CA ALA A 81 -22.28 5.54 3.41
C ALA A 81 -23.73 5.01 3.40
N GLY A 82 -24.29 4.77 4.57
CA GLY A 82 -25.68 4.38 4.76
C GLY A 82 -26.05 3.11 3.97
N GLN A 83 -27.02 3.19 3.08
CA GLN A 83 -27.49 2.06 2.27
C GLN A 83 -26.48 1.60 1.20
N LEU A 84 -25.44 2.40 0.91
CA LEU A 84 -24.35 2.03 0.00
C LEU A 84 -23.19 1.32 0.73
N ARG A 85 -23.23 1.22 2.05
CA ARG A 85 -22.27 0.41 2.81
C ARG A 85 -22.36 -1.05 2.35
N TRP A 86 -21.23 -1.71 2.16
CA TRP A 86 -21.13 -3.09 1.68
C TRP A 86 -21.87 -3.35 0.36
N LYS A 87 -21.86 -2.32 -0.51
CA LYS A 87 -22.32 -2.40 -1.88
C LYS A 87 -21.17 -2.15 -2.85
N LYS A 88 -21.34 -2.56 -4.11
CA LYS A 88 -20.44 -2.13 -5.17
C LYS A 88 -20.48 -0.60 -5.30
N PRO A 89 -19.31 0.04 -5.59
CA PRO A 89 -19.26 1.48 -5.77
C PRO A 89 -20.08 1.92 -6.99
N VAL A 90 -20.72 3.06 -6.87
CA VAL A 90 -21.49 3.70 -7.94
C VAL A 90 -20.80 4.99 -8.39
N ASP A 91 -21.12 5.46 -9.59
CA ASP A 91 -20.57 6.70 -10.14
C ASP A 91 -20.74 7.89 -9.19
N PRO A 92 -19.79 8.84 -9.16
CA PRO A 92 -19.98 10.09 -8.45
C PRO A 92 -21.18 10.85 -9.01
N GLU A 93 -21.85 11.64 -8.17
CA GLU A 93 -22.83 12.60 -8.66
C GLU A 93 -22.09 13.68 -9.48
N PRO A 94 -22.58 14.03 -10.66
CA PRO A 94 -22.04 15.19 -11.38
C PRO A 94 -22.20 16.47 -10.57
N TRP A 95 -21.20 17.37 -10.67
CA TRP A 95 -21.24 18.66 -9.99
C TRP A 95 -21.20 19.82 -10.98
N GLU A 96 -21.88 20.89 -10.58
CA GLU A 96 -21.84 22.16 -11.29
C GLU A 96 -20.67 23.04 -10.82
N GLY A 97 -20.15 23.90 -11.67
CA GLY A 97 -19.03 24.76 -11.35
C GLY A 97 -17.69 24.04 -11.32
N VAL A 98 -16.80 24.49 -10.43
CA VAL A 98 -15.42 24.00 -10.31
C VAL A 98 -15.22 23.42 -8.93
N LEU A 99 -14.91 22.13 -8.86
CA LEU A 99 -14.53 21.46 -7.62
C LEU A 99 -13.08 21.84 -7.26
N ASP A 100 -12.88 22.40 -6.07
CA ASP A 100 -11.54 22.69 -5.54
C ASP A 100 -10.87 21.37 -5.10
N THR A 101 -9.80 21.00 -5.78
CA THR A 101 -8.99 19.80 -5.50
C THR A 101 -7.57 20.18 -5.06
N THR A 102 -7.43 21.25 -4.28
CA THR A 102 -6.17 21.70 -3.69
C THR A 102 -5.99 21.28 -2.22
N GLN A 103 -7.05 20.78 -1.60
CA GLN A 103 -7.05 20.37 -0.20
C GLN A 103 -6.65 18.88 -0.07
N ALA A 104 -6.17 18.49 1.14
CA ALA A 104 -5.85 17.09 1.43
C ALA A 104 -7.06 16.18 1.21
N SER A 105 -6.83 14.99 0.64
CA SER A 105 -7.89 14.03 0.38
C SER A 105 -8.49 13.46 1.66
N LYS A 106 -9.79 13.12 1.61
CA LYS A 106 -10.47 12.44 2.72
C LYS A 106 -10.01 10.98 2.75
N VAL A 107 -9.62 10.50 3.92
CA VAL A 107 -9.17 9.12 4.13
C VAL A 107 -10.31 8.22 4.59
N ALA A 108 -10.23 6.93 4.29
CA ALA A 108 -11.17 5.93 4.78
C ALA A 108 -11.07 5.77 6.30
N PHE A 109 -12.18 5.38 6.94
CA PHE A 109 -12.20 5.07 8.36
C PHE A 109 -11.13 4.05 8.73
N GLN A 110 -10.31 4.37 9.74
CA GLN A 110 -9.19 3.56 10.20
C GLN A 110 -8.80 3.93 11.64
N ILE A 111 -7.94 3.13 12.26
CA ILE A 111 -7.35 3.45 13.56
C ILE A 111 -5.96 4.05 13.35
N LYS A 112 -5.73 5.22 13.93
CA LYS A 112 -4.42 5.87 14.05
C LYS A 112 -4.22 6.30 15.49
N GLU A 113 -3.08 5.93 16.10
CA GLU A 113 -2.75 6.30 17.49
C GLU A 113 -3.90 5.98 18.48
N ASN A 114 -4.49 4.79 18.34
CA ASN A 114 -5.63 4.30 19.14
C ASN A 114 -6.93 5.14 18.99
N LYS A 115 -7.03 5.98 17.98
CA LYS A 115 -8.24 6.77 17.67
C LYS A 115 -8.78 6.38 16.31
N VAL A 116 -10.10 6.32 16.20
CA VAL A 116 -10.75 6.19 14.90
C VAL A 116 -10.71 7.54 14.19
N ILE A 117 -10.14 7.55 12.99
CA ILE A 117 -10.10 8.71 12.09
C ILE A 117 -10.71 8.35 10.74
N GLY A 118 -10.94 9.35 9.90
CA GLY A 118 -11.41 9.15 8.54
C GLY A 118 -12.90 9.39 8.34
N SER A 119 -13.41 8.95 7.19
CA SER A 119 -14.77 9.19 6.73
C SER A 119 -15.26 8.04 5.85
N ASP A 120 -16.58 7.86 5.75
CA ASP A 120 -17.18 7.04 4.69
C ASP A 120 -16.99 7.69 3.31
N ASP A 121 -16.91 9.02 3.24
CA ASP A 121 -16.66 9.77 2.00
C ASP A 121 -15.17 9.78 1.65
N SER A 122 -14.66 8.63 1.25
CA SER A 122 -13.23 8.41 1.04
C SER A 122 -12.87 7.77 -0.31
N LEU A 123 -13.85 7.57 -1.21
CA LEU A 123 -13.57 7.01 -2.53
C LEU A 123 -13.11 8.11 -3.49
N ASN A 124 -11.86 8.52 -3.31
CA ASN A 124 -11.22 9.60 -4.05
C ASN A 124 -9.79 9.23 -4.46
N LEU A 125 -9.23 10.01 -5.37
CA LEU A 125 -7.88 9.84 -5.88
C LEU A 125 -7.15 11.19 -6.02
N ASN A 126 -5.82 11.11 -6.07
CA ASN A 126 -4.94 12.24 -6.32
C ASN A 126 -4.22 12.01 -7.64
N ILE A 127 -4.01 13.09 -8.41
CA ILE A 127 -3.29 13.06 -9.70
C ILE A 127 -2.13 14.03 -9.63
N TYR A 128 -0.96 13.59 -10.06
CA TYR A 128 0.27 14.36 -10.18
C TYR A 128 0.80 14.23 -11.60
N ARG A 129 1.03 15.35 -12.28
CA ARG A 129 1.60 15.34 -13.62
C ARG A 129 2.75 16.35 -13.77
N PRO A 130 3.75 16.07 -14.61
CA PRO A 130 4.75 17.05 -15.00
C PRO A 130 4.08 18.30 -15.60
N ASN A 131 4.54 19.49 -15.20
CA ASN A 131 4.07 20.73 -15.82
C ASN A 131 4.78 20.96 -17.16
N ASN A 132 4.45 20.14 -18.13
CA ASN A 132 4.94 20.23 -19.50
C ASN A 132 3.77 20.09 -20.50
N LYS A 133 4.04 20.22 -21.80
CA LYS A 133 3.02 20.11 -22.86
C LYS A 133 2.84 18.68 -23.39
N SER A 134 3.49 17.68 -22.77
CA SER A 134 3.38 16.28 -23.20
C SER A 134 1.97 15.75 -22.99
N ASN A 135 1.50 14.98 -23.96
CA ASN A 135 0.24 14.23 -23.89
C ASN A 135 0.55 12.75 -24.10
N ASN A 136 -0.41 11.90 -23.82
CA ASN A 136 -0.25 10.44 -23.88
C ASN A 136 0.84 9.92 -22.94
N LEU A 137 1.01 10.58 -21.77
CA LEU A 137 1.94 10.14 -20.75
C LEU A 137 1.49 8.80 -20.15
N PRO A 138 2.41 7.86 -19.86
CA PRO A 138 2.06 6.64 -19.14
C PRO A 138 1.51 7.00 -17.77
N VAL A 139 0.61 6.17 -17.25
CA VAL A 139 -0.09 6.39 -15.97
C VAL A 139 0.35 5.32 -14.98
N LEU A 140 0.94 5.75 -13.87
CA LEU A 140 1.30 4.89 -12.74
C LEU A 140 0.26 5.06 -11.63
N VAL A 141 -0.56 4.03 -11.42
CA VAL A 141 -1.59 4.02 -10.36
C VAL A 141 -1.03 3.33 -9.13
N TYR A 142 -1.15 3.97 -7.97
CA TYR A 142 -0.61 3.47 -6.70
C TYR A 142 -1.72 3.15 -5.70
N ILE A 143 -1.66 1.93 -5.16
CA ILE A 143 -2.53 1.37 -4.13
C ILE A 143 -1.71 1.31 -2.83
N HIS A 144 -2.12 2.09 -1.82
CA HIS A 144 -1.36 2.21 -0.57
C HIS A 144 -1.38 0.91 0.26
N GLY A 145 -0.42 0.80 1.17
CA GLY A 145 -0.29 -0.30 2.12
C GLY A 145 -1.20 -0.18 3.34
N GLY A 146 -0.76 -0.81 4.45
CA GLY A 146 -1.47 -0.76 5.73
C GLY A 146 -2.39 -1.94 6.01
N ASN A 147 -2.07 -3.12 5.50
CA ASN A 147 -2.78 -4.39 5.72
C ASN A 147 -4.28 -4.33 5.38
N ASN A 148 -4.68 -3.48 4.43
CA ASN A 148 -6.09 -3.20 4.09
C ASN A 148 -6.93 -2.74 5.30
N GLN A 149 -6.30 -2.19 6.34
CA GLN A 149 -6.93 -1.72 7.58
C GLN A 149 -6.65 -0.24 7.85
N ASN A 150 -5.54 0.27 7.37
CA ASN A 150 -5.16 1.68 7.45
C ASN A 150 -4.38 2.10 6.19
N GLY A 151 -3.99 3.37 6.13
CA GLY A 151 -3.27 3.93 5.00
C GLY A 151 -4.06 5.03 4.29
N LYS A 152 -3.43 5.64 3.31
CA LYS A 152 -4.00 6.75 2.54
C LYS A 152 -3.27 6.97 1.22
N ALA A 153 -3.92 7.62 0.28
CA ALA A 153 -3.34 7.95 -1.03
C ALA A 153 -2.02 8.75 -0.91
N GLU A 154 -1.89 9.62 0.10
CA GLU A 154 -0.67 10.40 0.34
C GLU A 154 0.45 9.61 1.06
N GLU A 155 0.34 8.28 1.19
CA GLU A 155 1.47 7.43 1.62
C GLU A 155 2.69 7.63 0.70
N MET A 156 2.42 7.82 -0.60
CA MET A 156 3.40 8.23 -1.61
C MET A 156 2.80 9.34 -2.48
N THR A 157 3.58 10.39 -2.72
CA THR A 157 3.19 11.50 -3.59
C THR A 157 4.00 11.50 -4.89
N GLY A 158 3.46 12.14 -5.93
CA GLY A 158 4.12 12.23 -7.22
C GLY A 158 5.08 13.41 -7.39
N ASN A 159 5.09 14.37 -6.43
CA ASN A 159 5.78 15.65 -6.60
C ASN A 159 7.25 15.53 -7.01
N THR A 160 8.00 14.59 -6.41
CA THR A 160 9.44 14.42 -6.65
C THR A 160 9.75 13.28 -7.62
N MET A 161 8.73 12.68 -8.24
CA MET A 161 8.90 11.50 -9.07
C MET A 161 8.46 11.71 -10.52
N VAL A 162 7.33 12.38 -10.77
CA VAL A 162 6.68 12.40 -12.09
C VAL A 162 7.54 12.97 -13.21
N ASN A 163 8.41 13.93 -12.92
CA ASN A 163 9.37 14.45 -13.91
C ASN A 163 10.46 13.42 -14.26
N ASP A 164 10.89 12.60 -13.28
CA ASP A 164 11.95 11.60 -13.49
C ASP A 164 11.44 10.37 -14.24
N ILE A 165 10.16 10.02 -14.04
CA ILE A 165 9.53 8.88 -14.74
C ILE A 165 8.82 9.28 -16.03
N ASP A 166 8.78 10.58 -16.36
CA ASP A 166 8.04 11.15 -17.50
C ASP A 166 6.64 10.55 -17.64
N GLY A 167 5.87 10.61 -16.55
CA GLY A 167 4.57 9.97 -16.45
C GLY A 167 3.63 10.67 -15.49
N ILE A 168 2.36 10.29 -15.51
CA ILE A 168 1.36 10.72 -14.53
C ILE A 168 1.34 9.72 -13.41
N PHE A 169 1.36 10.21 -12.17
CA PHE A 169 1.17 9.39 -10.97
C PHE A 169 -0.23 9.62 -10.41
N VAL A 170 -0.94 8.54 -10.11
CA VAL A 170 -2.28 8.56 -9.51
C VAL A 170 -2.26 7.70 -8.25
N SER A 171 -2.57 8.27 -7.09
CA SER A 171 -2.74 7.51 -5.85
C SER A 171 -4.21 7.48 -5.43
N ILE A 172 -4.69 6.34 -4.94
CA ILE A 172 -6.11 6.12 -4.66
C ILE A 172 -6.36 5.83 -3.18
N ASN A 173 -7.51 6.28 -2.67
CA ASN A 173 -8.08 5.80 -1.42
C ASN A 173 -9.19 4.77 -1.74
N TYR A 174 -9.36 3.77 -0.90
CA TYR A 174 -10.35 2.70 -1.02
C TYR A 174 -10.85 2.29 0.37
N ARG A 175 -12.00 1.60 0.45
CA ARG A 175 -12.54 1.15 1.74
C ARG A 175 -11.61 0.16 2.44
N LEU A 176 -11.53 0.29 3.75
CA LEU A 176 -10.60 -0.45 4.60
C LEU A 176 -11.33 -1.30 5.66
N GLY A 177 -10.64 -2.31 6.17
CA GLY A 177 -11.09 -3.14 7.28
C GLY A 177 -12.49 -3.69 7.08
N PRO A 178 -13.35 -3.71 8.12
CA PRO A 178 -14.69 -4.29 8.05
C PRO A 178 -15.66 -3.52 7.13
N LEU A 179 -15.28 -2.32 6.67
CA LEU A 179 -16.06 -1.55 5.70
C LEU A 179 -15.66 -1.90 4.26
N GLY A 180 -14.40 -2.28 4.02
CA GLY A 180 -13.88 -2.71 2.73
C GLY A 180 -13.99 -4.21 2.49
N PHE A 181 -14.09 -5.00 3.57
CA PHE A 181 -14.14 -6.47 3.52
C PHE A 181 -15.13 -6.97 4.57
N ASN A 182 -16.17 -7.67 4.15
CA ASN A 182 -17.13 -8.29 5.08
C ASN A 182 -17.85 -9.46 4.40
N PRO A 183 -17.55 -10.71 4.76
CA PRO A 183 -18.10 -11.89 4.09
C PRO A 183 -19.39 -12.41 4.73
N LEU A 184 -19.98 -11.72 5.73
CA LEU A 184 -21.12 -12.25 6.51
C LEU A 184 -22.32 -12.55 5.61
N PRO A 185 -23.01 -13.70 5.82
CA PRO A 185 -24.12 -14.14 4.97
C PRO A 185 -25.28 -13.16 4.91
N ALA A 186 -25.58 -12.46 6.00
CA ALA A 186 -26.67 -11.49 6.06
C ALA A 186 -26.50 -10.29 5.09
N LEU A 187 -25.29 -10.03 4.59
CA LEU A 187 -25.03 -8.96 3.63
C LEU A 187 -25.25 -9.36 2.17
N GLN A 188 -25.50 -10.64 1.91
CA GLN A 188 -25.75 -11.14 0.55
C GLN A 188 -27.02 -10.53 -0.04
N THR A 189 -26.93 -10.12 -1.30
CA THR A 189 -27.99 -9.43 -2.03
C THR A 189 -28.49 -10.20 -3.25
N GLY A 190 -27.74 -11.25 -3.66
CA GLY A 190 -27.91 -11.95 -4.92
C GLY A 190 -27.05 -11.37 -6.07
N ASP A 191 -26.47 -10.18 -5.90
CA ASP A 191 -25.45 -9.66 -6.81
C ASP A 191 -24.09 -10.29 -6.45
N LYS A 192 -23.53 -11.02 -7.38
CA LYS A 192 -22.30 -11.82 -7.17
C LYS A 192 -21.08 -10.99 -6.78
N LEU A 193 -21.00 -9.74 -7.27
CA LEU A 193 -19.91 -8.83 -6.91
C LEU A 193 -20.06 -8.36 -5.47
N GLU A 194 -21.28 -7.97 -5.05
CA GLU A 194 -21.56 -7.56 -3.67
C GLU A 194 -21.43 -8.75 -2.72
N ASP A 195 -21.93 -9.91 -3.11
CA ASP A 195 -21.87 -11.15 -2.33
C ASP A 195 -20.45 -11.68 -2.13
N SER A 196 -19.46 -11.15 -2.89
CA SER A 196 -18.04 -11.49 -2.72
C SER A 196 -17.52 -11.12 -1.34
N GLY A 197 -18.00 -10.01 -0.77
CA GLY A 197 -17.46 -9.40 0.45
C GLY A 197 -16.14 -8.64 0.22
N ASN A 198 -15.62 -8.56 -1.01
CA ASN A 198 -14.37 -7.92 -1.40
C ASN A 198 -14.58 -6.47 -1.91
N TYR A 199 -15.28 -5.64 -1.14
CA TYR A 199 -15.70 -4.29 -1.57
C TYR A 199 -14.51 -3.38 -1.89
N ALA A 200 -13.40 -3.51 -1.18
CA ALA A 200 -12.18 -2.75 -1.46
C ALA A 200 -11.63 -3.03 -2.87
N LEU A 201 -11.64 -4.30 -3.32
CA LEU A 201 -11.25 -4.63 -4.70
C LEU A 201 -12.23 -4.05 -5.73
N LEU A 202 -13.53 -3.98 -5.40
CA LEU A 202 -14.51 -3.30 -6.25
C LEU A 202 -14.24 -1.80 -6.35
N ASP A 203 -13.80 -1.17 -5.25
CA ASP A 203 -13.41 0.24 -5.23
C ASP A 203 -12.18 0.49 -6.10
N ILE A 204 -11.16 -0.37 -6.00
CA ILE A 204 -9.96 -0.31 -6.85
C ILE A 204 -10.35 -0.49 -8.33
N ALA A 205 -11.21 -1.46 -8.66
CA ALA A 205 -11.69 -1.64 -10.03
C ALA A 205 -12.43 -0.40 -10.54
N LYS A 206 -13.26 0.22 -9.70
CA LYS A 206 -13.98 1.45 -10.03
C LYS A 206 -13.06 2.64 -10.25
N SER A 207 -12.00 2.77 -9.44
CA SER A 207 -11.01 3.83 -9.63
C SER A 207 -10.28 3.69 -10.97
N LEU A 208 -9.97 2.46 -11.40
CA LEU A 208 -9.36 2.21 -12.72
C LEU A 208 -10.32 2.55 -13.87
N ASP A 209 -11.61 2.27 -13.73
CA ASP A 209 -12.62 2.67 -14.71
C ASP A 209 -12.68 4.21 -14.82
N TRP A 210 -12.71 4.89 -13.67
CA TRP A 210 -12.67 6.36 -13.64
C TRP A 210 -11.41 6.92 -14.29
N ILE A 211 -10.24 6.35 -14.00
CA ILE A 211 -8.96 6.75 -14.59
C ILE A 211 -9.03 6.57 -16.11
N LYS A 212 -9.48 5.42 -16.59
CA LYS A 212 -9.61 5.13 -18.02
C LYS A 212 -10.51 6.15 -18.75
N ASP A 213 -11.61 6.56 -18.09
CA ASP A 213 -12.57 7.51 -18.67
C ASP A 213 -12.09 8.97 -18.66
N ASN A 214 -11.17 9.34 -17.77
CA ASN A 214 -10.86 10.76 -17.50
C ASN A 214 -9.40 11.16 -17.73
N ILE A 215 -8.45 10.21 -17.64
CA ILE A 215 -7.02 10.55 -17.53
C ILE A 215 -6.45 11.24 -18.78
N THR A 216 -7.07 11.05 -19.93
CA THR A 216 -6.71 11.72 -21.17
C THR A 216 -6.85 13.24 -21.05
N ASN A 217 -7.83 13.73 -20.30
CA ASN A 217 -8.02 15.16 -20.05
C ASN A 217 -6.92 15.75 -19.15
N PHE A 218 -6.22 14.91 -18.39
CA PHE A 218 -5.02 15.25 -17.63
C PHE A 218 -3.72 15.02 -18.43
N GLY A 219 -3.81 14.64 -19.71
CA GLY A 219 -2.67 14.38 -20.58
C GLY A 219 -2.10 12.96 -20.48
N GLY A 220 -2.81 12.03 -19.85
CA GLY A 220 -2.41 10.61 -19.72
C GLY A 220 -2.91 9.75 -20.87
N ASP A 221 -2.30 8.58 -21.02
CA ASP A 221 -2.72 7.54 -21.96
C ASP A 221 -3.56 6.47 -21.22
N ALA A 222 -4.86 6.46 -21.51
CA ALA A 222 -5.82 5.50 -20.95
C ALA A 222 -5.53 4.03 -21.36
N ASN A 223 -4.67 3.80 -22.35
CA ASN A 223 -4.24 2.49 -22.82
C ASN A 223 -2.83 2.12 -22.31
N ASN A 224 -2.23 2.96 -21.48
CA ASN A 224 -0.89 2.72 -20.91
C ASN A 224 -0.90 2.91 -19.39
N ILE A 225 -1.71 2.11 -18.69
CA ILE A 225 -1.87 2.13 -17.23
C ILE A 225 -1.00 1.05 -16.62
N THR A 226 -0.14 1.43 -15.68
CA THR A 226 0.61 0.53 -14.80
C THR A 226 -0.03 0.60 -13.42
N VAL A 227 -0.53 -0.52 -12.90
CA VAL A 227 -0.97 -0.60 -11.50
C VAL A 227 0.20 -0.94 -10.61
N SER A 228 0.31 -0.28 -9.48
CA SER A 228 1.33 -0.56 -8.48
C SER A 228 0.73 -0.54 -7.09
N GLY A 229 1.35 -1.27 -6.16
CA GLY A 229 0.89 -1.24 -4.78
C GLY A 229 1.97 -1.70 -3.81
N PHE A 230 1.88 -1.19 -2.59
CA PHE A 230 2.83 -1.51 -1.52
C PHE A 230 2.18 -2.37 -0.44
N SER A 231 2.91 -3.38 0.08
CA SER A 231 2.43 -4.20 1.20
C SER A 231 1.06 -4.84 0.90
N ALA A 232 0.02 -4.43 1.61
CA ALA A 232 -1.36 -4.84 1.30
C ALA A 232 -1.76 -4.44 -0.12
N GLY A 233 -1.47 -3.21 -0.57
CA GLY A 233 -1.71 -2.78 -1.94
C GLY A 233 -0.94 -3.62 -2.97
N GLY A 234 0.27 -4.09 -2.63
CA GLY A 234 1.01 -5.05 -3.45
C GLY A 234 0.32 -6.42 -3.52
N ARG A 235 -0.26 -6.89 -2.41
CA ARG A 235 -1.09 -8.11 -2.38
C ARG A 235 -2.39 -7.92 -3.16
N ASP A 236 -2.99 -6.74 -3.11
CA ASP A 236 -4.16 -6.40 -3.93
C ASP A 236 -3.79 -6.44 -5.42
N VAL A 237 -2.63 -5.89 -5.82
CA VAL A 237 -2.11 -6.03 -7.19
C VAL A 237 -1.93 -7.49 -7.59
N MET A 238 -1.36 -8.34 -6.72
CA MET A 238 -1.25 -9.77 -7.00
C MET A 238 -2.63 -10.43 -7.17
N ALA A 239 -3.61 -10.09 -6.32
CA ALA A 239 -4.99 -10.57 -6.46
C ALA A 239 -5.65 -10.09 -7.77
N MET A 240 -5.36 -8.86 -8.21
CA MET A 240 -5.84 -8.33 -9.50
C MET A 240 -5.34 -9.15 -10.68
N LEU A 241 -4.14 -9.76 -10.60
CA LEU A 241 -3.59 -10.59 -11.66
C LEU A 241 -4.38 -11.89 -11.88
N ILE A 242 -5.13 -12.37 -10.88
CA ILE A 242 -5.98 -13.58 -10.99
C ILE A 242 -7.47 -13.25 -11.04
N SER A 243 -7.85 -12.01 -10.86
CA SER A 243 -9.24 -11.59 -10.75
C SER A 243 -9.86 -11.25 -12.11
N PRO A 244 -10.99 -11.86 -12.48
CA PRO A 244 -11.64 -11.60 -13.77
C PRO A 244 -12.20 -10.19 -13.90
N ILE A 245 -12.52 -9.51 -12.78
CA ILE A 245 -13.05 -8.13 -12.83
C ILE A 245 -12.00 -7.09 -13.21
N PHE A 246 -10.70 -7.46 -13.17
CA PHE A 246 -9.60 -6.58 -13.54
C PHE A 246 -9.06 -6.85 -14.95
N LYS A 247 -9.65 -7.80 -15.66
CA LYS A 247 -9.24 -8.09 -17.05
C LYS A 247 -9.31 -6.82 -17.90
N ASP A 248 -8.24 -6.55 -18.64
CA ASP A 248 -8.09 -5.42 -19.58
C ASP A 248 -8.19 -4.02 -18.93
N LYS A 249 -8.08 -3.90 -17.59
CA LYS A 249 -8.10 -2.60 -16.91
C LYS A 249 -6.72 -1.96 -16.78
N PHE A 250 -5.65 -2.70 -16.96
CA PHE A 250 -4.26 -2.23 -16.89
C PHE A 250 -3.35 -3.02 -17.83
N GLN A 251 -2.20 -2.44 -18.19
CA GLN A 251 -1.26 -3.02 -19.15
C GLN A 251 0.05 -3.48 -18.50
N LYS A 252 0.34 -3.05 -17.29
CA LYS A 252 1.54 -3.43 -16.51
C LYS A 252 1.23 -3.45 -15.03
N ALA A 253 2.02 -4.18 -14.26
CA ALA A 253 1.83 -4.30 -12.81
C ALA A 253 3.16 -4.21 -12.05
N ILE A 254 3.12 -3.65 -10.82
CA ILE A 254 4.26 -3.62 -9.90
C ILE A 254 3.76 -3.98 -8.50
N SER A 255 4.32 -5.04 -7.91
CA SER A 255 4.05 -5.42 -6.52
C SER A 255 5.27 -5.07 -5.64
N PHE A 256 5.14 -4.03 -4.83
CA PHE A 256 6.15 -3.65 -3.84
C PHE A 256 5.88 -4.41 -2.54
N SER A 257 6.72 -5.37 -2.18
CA SER A 257 6.64 -6.16 -0.93
C SER A 257 5.26 -6.78 -0.69
N GLY A 258 4.61 -7.30 -1.74
CA GLY A 258 3.23 -7.78 -1.70
C GLY A 258 3.10 -9.29 -1.48
N GLY A 259 3.55 -10.08 -2.43
CA GLY A 259 3.42 -11.53 -2.43
C GLY A 259 1.99 -12.05 -2.66
N MET A 260 1.85 -13.37 -2.77
CA MET A 260 0.59 -14.04 -3.08
C MET A 260 -0.13 -14.48 -1.80
N THR A 261 -1.17 -13.76 -1.38
CA THR A 261 -1.99 -14.15 -0.23
C THR A 261 -3.47 -13.89 -0.48
N ILE A 262 -4.30 -14.80 -0.04
CA ILE A 262 -5.76 -14.72 -0.01
C ILE A 262 -6.28 -15.45 1.22
N ALA A 263 -7.51 -15.12 1.63
CA ALA A 263 -8.18 -15.77 2.74
C ALA A 263 -9.30 -16.69 2.24
N ASP A 264 -9.52 -17.81 2.94
CA ASP A 264 -10.71 -18.63 2.70
C ASP A 264 -11.96 -17.86 3.16
N LYS A 265 -12.97 -17.77 2.27
CA LYS A 265 -14.20 -17.03 2.56
C LYS A 265 -14.98 -17.64 3.70
N GLN A 266 -15.09 -18.97 3.78
CA GLN A 266 -15.88 -19.66 4.79
C GLN A 266 -15.27 -19.47 6.20
N ASP A 267 -13.96 -19.59 6.30
CA ASP A 267 -13.25 -19.34 7.55
C ASP A 267 -13.30 -17.85 7.94
N SER A 268 -13.24 -16.97 6.96
CA SER A 268 -13.36 -15.52 7.19
C SER A 268 -14.72 -15.12 7.77
N VAL A 269 -15.83 -15.76 7.34
CA VAL A 269 -17.17 -15.57 7.92
C VAL A 269 -17.16 -15.82 9.43
N LYS A 270 -16.52 -16.91 9.87
CA LYS A 270 -16.41 -17.27 11.30
C LYS A 270 -15.62 -16.22 12.09
N VAL A 271 -14.52 -15.71 11.51
CA VAL A 271 -13.70 -14.66 12.15
C VAL A 271 -14.49 -13.38 12.32
N PHE A 272 -15.22 -12.95 11.28
CA PHE A 272 -16.05 -11.75 11.36
C PHE A 272 -17.19 -11.88 12.36
N ALA A 273 -17.91 -13.01 12.35
CA ALA A 273 -18.95 -13.27 13.33
C ALA A 273 -18.42 -13.23 14.78
N LYS A 274 -17.26 -13.86 15.02
CA LYS A 274 -16.61 -13.84 16.33
C LYS A 274 -16.17 -12.43 16.74
N ALA A 275 -15.66 -11.63 15.82
CA ALA A 275 -15.20 -10.26 16.10
C ALA A 275 -16.37 -9.30 16.42
N ILE A 276 -17.53 -9.50 15.79
CA ILE A 276 -18.72 -8.64 15.98
C ILE A 276 -19.61 -9.10 17.14
N ALA A 277 -19.56 -10.39 17.52
CA ALA A 277 -20.40 -10.95 18.57
C ALA A 277 -20.38 -10.16 19.91
N PRO A 278 -19.25 -9.61 20.39
CA PRO A 278 -19.25 -8.76 21.59
C PRO A 278 -20.17 -7.54 21.48
N LEU A 279 -20.23 -6.89 20.31
CA LEU A 279 -21.13 -5.73 20.11
C LEU A 279 -22.61 -6.12 20.20
N VAL A 280 -22.96 -7.30 19.70
CA VAL A 280 -24.33 -7.84 19.76
C VAL A 280 -24.79 -8.05 21.21
N VAL A 281 -23.86 -8.53 22.05
CA VAL A 281 -24.11 -8.72 23.50
C VAL A 281 -24.19 -7.37 24.21
N GLU A 282 -23.27 -6.45 23.92
CA GLU A 282 -23.27 -5.08 24.46
C GLU A 282 -24.61 -4.37 24.18
N ASP A 283 -25.13 -4.54 22.98
CA ASP A 283 -26.40 -3.96 22.52
C ASP A 283 -27.63 -4.75 23.02
N LYS A 284 -27.43 -5.81 23.83
CA LYS A 284 -28.48 -6.65 24.40
C LYS A 284 -29.39 -7.34 23.36
N ILE A 285 -28.88 -7.58 22.15
CA ILE A 285 -29.59 -8.30 21.09
C ILE A 285 -29.57 -9.81 21.35
N LYS A 286 -28.45 -10.32 21.85
CA LYS A 286 -28.31 -11.70 22.32
C LYS A 286 -27.65 -11.71 23.71
N PRO A 287 -28.00 -12.68 24.58
CA PRO A 287 -27.50 -12.70 25.95
C PRO A 287 -26.04 -13.18 26.07
N THR A 288 -25.55 -13.97 25.11
CA THR A 288 -24.21 -14.53 25.16
C THR A 288 -23.45 -14.32 23.84
N GLN A 289 -22.11 -14.34 23.91
CA GLN A 289 -21.29 -14.25 22.69
C GLN A 289 -21.47 -15.46 21.77
N GLU A 290 -21.75 -16.64 22.32
CA GLU A 290 -22.01 -17.84 21.53
C GLU A 290 -23.32 -17.72 20.73
N GLU A 291 -24.39 -17.27 21.38
CA GLU A 291 -25.66 -17.03 20.68
C GLU A 291 -25.53 -15.89 19.65
N ALA A 292 -24.81 -14.82 19.98
CA ALA A 292 -24.51 -13.74 19.06
C ALA A 292 -23.69 -14.22 17.85
N TYR A 293 -22.68 -15.03 18.06
CA TYR A 293 -21.86 -15.64 17.01
C TYR A 293 -22.74 -16.50 16.06
N ASN A 294 -23.53 -17.44 16.62
CA ASN A 294 -24.39 -18.30 15.83
C ASN A 294 -25.44 -17.51 15.04
N TRP A 295 -25.99 -16.46 15.65
CA TRP A 295 -26.96 -15.56 14.98
C TRP A 295 -26.31 -14.80 13.81
N LEU A 296 -25.09 -14.26 13.98
CA LEU A 296 -24.33 -13.56 12.93
C LEU A 296 -23.97 -14.46 11.73
N LEU A 297 -23.94 -15.78 11.91
CA LEU A 297 -23.69 -16.74 10.83
C LEU A 297 -24.92 -16.98 9.95
N THR A 298 -26.08 -16.44 10.30
CA THR A 298 -27.32 -16.58 9.51
C THR A 298 -27.47 -15.46 8.47
N ASN A 299 -28.29 -15.68 7.45
CA ASN A 299 -28.62 -14.66 6.45
C ASN A 299 -29.98 -13.96 6.73
N HIS A 300 -30.38 -13.88 7.97
CA HIS A 300 -31.64 -13.30 8.36
C HIS A 300 -31.62 -11.77 8.22
N SER A 301 -32.80 -11.18 7.95
CA SER A 301 -32.96 -9.72 7.78
C SER A 301 -32.69 -8.93 9.05
N ASP A 302 -32.95 -9.49 10.24
CA ASP A 302 -32.66 -8.86 11.53
C ASP A 302 -31.14 -8.74 11.76
N VAL A 303 -30.33 -9.72 11.34
CA VAL A 303 -28.87 -9.63 11.34
C VAL A 303 -28.40 -8.50 10.42
N ARG A 304 -28.93 -8.44 9.19
CA ARG A 304 -28.64 -7.36 8.25
C ARG A 304 -28.97 -5.99 8.83
N ASN A 305 -30.17 -5.83 9.37
CA ASN A 305 -30.61 -4.57 9.97
C ASN A 305 -29.70 -4.14 11.12
N TYR A 306 -29.27 -5.08 11.96
CA TYR A 306 -28.33 -4.81 13.03
C TYR A 306 -26.97 -4.35 12.49
N LEU A 307 -26.39 -5.05 11.51
CA LEU A 307 -25.11 -4.69 10.91
C LEU A 307 -25.14 -3.26 10.32
N TYR A 308 -26.23 -2.91 9.61
CA TYR A 308 -26.42 -1.56 9.07
C TYR A 308 -26.67 -0.50 10.14
N SER A 309 -27.19 -0.85 11.32
CA SER A 309 -27.39 0.08 12.44
C SER A 309 -26.09 0.45 13.16
N LEU A 310 -25.05 -0.37 13.03
CA LEU A 310 -23.73 -0.06 13.61
C LEU A 310 -23.09 1.13 12.90
N SER A 311 -22.55 2.08 13.65
CA SER A 311 -21.76 3.17 13.06
C SER A 311 -20.46 2.64 12.47
N SER A 312 -19.94 3.33 11.43
CA SER A 312 -18.64 3.00 10.82
C SER A 312 -17.51 3.04 11.85
N GLN A 313 -17.55 4.03 12.76
CA GLN A 313 -16.57 4.17 13.83
C GLN A 313 -16.57 2.96 14.77
N ARG A 314 -17.76 2.46 15.13
CA ARG A 314 -17.90 1.32 16.04
C ARG A 314 -17.37 0.02 15.40
N LEU A 315 -17.65 -0.19 14.12
CA LEU A 315 -17.12 -1.32 13.36
C LEU A 315 -15.59 -1.26 13.26
N VAL A 316 -15.04 -0.10 12.94
CA VAL A 316 -13.59 0.10 12.78
C VAL A 316 -12.85 -0.05 14.12
N SER A 317 -13.46 0.33 15.24
CA SER A 317 -12.89 0.13 16.58
C SER A 317 -12.58 -1.34 16.90
N LEU A 318 -13.26 -2.30 16.24
CA LEU A 318 -13.00 -3.73 16.41
C LEU A 318 -11.63 -4.15 15.86
N MET A 319 -11.01 -3.39 14.97
CA MET A 319 -9.72 -3.75 14.37
C MET A 319 -8.57 -3.71 15.38
N GLY A 320 -8.61 -2.84 16.38
CA GLY A 320 -7.57 -2.69 17.38
C GLY A 320 -6.17 -2.63 16.77
N ASN A 321 -5.20 -3.26 17.41
CA ASN A 321 -3.84 -3.45 16.89
C ASN A 321 -3.72 -4.69 15.98
N ALA A 322 -4.74 -5.05 15.25
CA ALA A 322 -4.76 -6.19 14.33
C ALA A 322 -3.71 -6.08 13.18
N GLY A 323 -2.85 -5.11 13.27
CA GLY A 323 -2.00 -4.53 12.24
C GLY A 323 -1.10 -5.45 11.45
N ILE A 324 -0.96 -6.75 11.71
CA ILE A 324 -0.05 -7.58 10.90
C ILE A 324 -0.54 -9.02 10.78
N ARG A 325 -1.58 -9.36 11.51
CA ARG A 325 -2.16 -10.69 11.49
C ARG A 325 -3.59 -10.57 11.02
N MET A 326 -3.92 -11.25 9.94
CA MET A 326 -5.27 -11.25 9.37
C MET A 326 -6.29 -12.01 10.25
N SER A 327 -5.95 -12.22 11.52
CA SER A 327 -6.75 -13.03 12.45
C SER A 327 -8.02 -12.36 12.94
N VAL A 328 -8.12 -11.02 12.86
CA VAL A 328 -9.30 -10.29 13.32
C VAL A 328 -10.22 -9.94 12.15
N PHE A 329 -9.65 -9.43 11.05
CA PHE A 329 -10.40 -9.11 9.83
C PHE A 329 -9.62 -9.59 8.61
N PRO A 330 -9.78 -10.87 8.22
CA PRO A 330 -9.22 -11.37 6.98
C PRO A 330 -9.81 -10.62 5.77
N HIS A 331 -9.06 -10.57 4.68
CA HIS A 331 -9.41 -9.88 3.45
C HIS A 331 -8.95 -10.67 2.23
N LEU A 332 -9.34 -10.25 1.03
CA LEU A 332 -9.04 -10.94 -0.23
C LEU A 332 -9.61 -12.37 -0.24
N TYR A 333 -10.94 -12.47 -0.16
CA TYR A 333 -11.62 -13.77 -0.09
C TYR A 333 -11.69 -14.46 -1.44
N ASN A 334 -11.43 -15.76 -1.46
CA ASN A 334 -11.67 -16.66 -2.61
C ASN A 334 -13.18 -16.92 -2.82
N ASP A 335 -13.91 -15.88 -3.16
CA ASP A 335 -15.38 -15.90 -3.31
C ASP A 335 -15.87 -16.63 -4.58
N GLY A 336 -15.03 -16.78 -5.59
CA GLY A 336 -15.31 -17.43 -6.87
C GLY A 336 -15.73 -16.47 -7.98
N TYR A 337 -15.82 -15.16 -7.71
CA TYR A 337 -16.20 -14.12 -8.67
C TYR A 337 -15.21 -12.97 -8.76
N VAL A 338 -14.95 -12.28 -7.64
CA VAL A 338 -13.92 -11.24 -7.57
C VAL A 338 -12.55 -11.90 -7.47
N ILE A 339 -12.40 -12.90 -6.62
CA ILE A 339 -11.21 -13.76 -6.59
C ILE A 339 -11.63 -15.19 -6.88
N PRO A 340 -10.98 -15.87 -7.85
CA PRO A 340 -11.29 -17.27 -8.20
C PRO A 340 -11.30 -18.18 -6.97
N LYS A 341 -12.15 -19.22 -6.98
CA LYS A 341 -12.27 -20.17 -5.87
C LYS A 341 -10.94 -20.84 -5.51
N ASN A 342 -10.13 -21.13 -6.52
CA ASN A 342 -8.82 -21.74 -6.36
C ASN A 342 -7.72 -20.74 -5.97
N GLY A 343 -8.04 -19.44 -5.89
CA GLY A 343 -7.08 -18.39 -5.62
C GLY A 343 -5.89 -18.44 -6.56
N PHE A 344 -4.69 -18.38 -6.00
CA PHE A 344 -3.44 -18.45 -6.76
C PHE A 344 -3.07 -19.88 -7.24
N ASN A 345 -3.82 -20.89 -6.89
CA ASN A 345 -3.71 -22.22 -7.51
C ASN A 345 -4.47 -22.24 -8.85
N THR A 346 -4.03 -21.39 -9.78
CA THR A 346 -4.64 -21.18 -11.09
C THR A 346 -3.59 -21.23 -12.21
N HIS A 347 -4.05 -21.55 -13.42
CA HIS A 347 -3.24 -21.42 -14.64
C HIS A 347 -3.64 -20.19 -15.47
N GLU A 348 -4.61 -19.42 -14.99
CA GLU A 348 -5.15 -18.24 -15.67
C GLU A 348 -4.77 -16.96 -14.93
N TYR A 349 -4.08 -16.06 -15.62
CA TYR A 349 -3.66 -14.77 -15.13
C TYR A 349 -4.02 -13.65 -16.12
N ASN A 350 -4.34 -12.49 -15.62
CA ASN A 350 -4.26 -11.23 -16.35
C ASN A 350 -2.77 -10.92 -16.60
N SER A 351 -2.17 -11.66 -17.54
CA SER A 351 -0.71 -11.65 -17.74
C SER A 351 -0.27 -10.37 -18.44
N VAL A 352 0.34 -9.48 -17.69
CA VAL A 352 0.97 -8.23 -18.13
C VAL A 352 2.42 -8.19 -17.63
N PRO A 353 3.33 -7.39 -18.21
CA PRO A 353 4.66 -7.22 -17.62
C PRO A 353 4.56 -6.87 -16.14
N LEU A 354 5.34 -7.57 -15.30
CA LEU A 354 5.25 -7.50 -13.84
C LEU A 354 6.63 -7.27 -13.23
N ILE A 355 6.74 -6.23 -12.36
CA ILE A 355 7.85 -6.08 -11.43
C ILE A 355 7.40 -6.53 -10.04
N MET A 356 8.24 -7.31 -9.36
CA MET A 356 8.07 -7.71 -7.96
C MET A 356 9.30 -7.27 -7.17
N LEU A 357 9.09 -6.50 -6.09
CA LEU A 357 10.15 -5.93 -5.26
C LEU A 357 10.08 -6.44 -3.84
N THR A 358 11.24 -6.62 -3.22
CA THR A 358 11.40 -6.89 -1.80
C THR A 358 12.61 -6.15 -1.22
N GLY A 359 12.70 -6.04 0.10
CA GLY A 359 13.90 -5.61 0.83
C GLY A 359 14.47 -6.75 1.66
N THR A 360 15.77 -6.75 1.93
CA THR A 360 16.42 -7.79 2.74
C THR A 360 16.00 -7.79 4.22
N GLY A 361 15.49 -6.66 4.73
CA GLY A 361 15.07 -6.46 6.12
C GLY A 361 13.56 -6.34 6.33
N GLU A 362 12.75 -6.93 5.46
CA GLU A 362 11.28 -6.80 5.42
C GLU A 362 10.59 -6.94 6.78
N PHE A 363 11.07 -7.82 7.67
CA PHE A 363 10.38 -8.10 8.92
C PHE A 363 10.74 -7.16 10.07
N SER A 364 11.74 -6.32 9.94
CA SER A 364 12.30 -5.50 11.03
C SER A 364 11.28 -4.58 11.71
N LEU A 365 10.47 -3.85 10.94
CA LEU A 365 9.44 -2.97 11.50
C LEU A 365 8.31 -3.75 12.18
N PHE A 366 8.01 -4.93 11.69
CA PHE A 366 7.01 -5.81 12.31
C PHE A 366 7.51 -6.44 13.60
N ALA A 367 8.79 -6.78 13.67
CA ALA A 367 9.42 -7.23 14.90
C ALA A 367 9.39 -6.11 15.95
N GLN A 368 9.79 -4.88 15.58
CA GLN A 368 9.78 -3.71 16.46
C GLN A 368 8.41 -3.51 17.14
N THR A 369 7.33 -3.59 16.37
CA THR A 369 5.97 -3.35 16.87
C THR A 369 5.33 -4.55 17.57
N SER A 370 6.00 -5.70 17.59
CA SER A 370 5.49 -6.88 18.31
C SER A 370 5.50 -6.64 19.83
N PRO A 371 4.54 -7.21 20.59
CA PRO A 371 4.54 -7.10 22.05
C PRO A 371 5.85 -7.55 22.70
N TYR A 372 6.56 -8.49 22.07
CA TYR A 372 7.84 -9.01 22.57
C TYR A 372 8.97 -7.97 22.56
N PHE A 373 8.95 -7.02 21.60
CA PHE A 373 10.00 -6.03 21.42
C PHE A 373 9.57 -4.59 21.72
N SER A 374 8.27 -4.29 21.74
CA SER A 374 7.76 -2.91 21.85
C SER A 374 8.33 -2.16 23.07
N ASP A 375 8.42 -2.80 24.23
CA ASP A 375 8.96 -2.16 25.44
C ASP A 375 10.45 -1.78 25.30
N ALA A 376 11.24 -2.61 24.61
CA ALA A 376 12.64 -2.30 24.38
C ALA A 376 12.80 -1.06 23.50
N PHE A 377 11.94 -0.90 22.48
CA PHE A 377 11.95 0.25 21.59
C PHE A 377 11.33 1.51 22.22
N ASN A 378 10.34 1.37 23.09
CA ASN A 378 9.78 2.49 23.88
C ASN A 378 10.83 3.13 24.80
N ASN A 379 11.84 2.37 25.23
CA ASN A 379 12.94 2.81 26.08
C ASN A 379 14.22 3.19 25.31
N GLY A 380 14.16 3.23 23.97
CA GLY A 380 15.28 3.53 23.09
C GLY A 380 15.52 2.42 22.06
N LEU A 381 16.77 2.26 21.61
CA LEU A 381 17.13 1.12 20.74
C LEU A 381 17.47 -0.10 21.60
N PRO A 382 17.14 -1.33 21.15
CA PRO A 382 17.49 -2.53 21.89
C PRO A 382 19.01 -2.69 22.00
N THR A 383 19.48 -3.15 23.13
CA THR A 383 20.90 -3.41 23.43
C THR A 383 21.08 -4.80 24.03
N GLY A 384 22.34 -5.27 24.13
CA GLY A 384 22.71 -6.50 24.80
C GLY A 384 21.92 -7.73 24.29
N LYS A 385 21.24 -8.40 25.20
CA LYS A 385 20.44 -9.60 24.90
C LYS A 385 19.29 -9.28 23.91
N LYS A 386 18.55 -8.20 24.14
CA LYS A 386 17.42 -7.80 23.28
C LYS A 386 17.84 -7.46 21.86
N LEU A 387 19.02 -6.88 21.67
CA LEU A 387 19.58 -6.64 20.34
C LEU A 387 19.87 -7.95 19.60
N LYS A 388 20.45 -8.95 20.27
CA LYS A 388 20.72 -10.28 19.69
C LYS A 388 19.40 -10.96 19.27
N GLU A 389 18.39 -10.90 20.13
CA GLU A 389 17.05 -11.44 19.88
C GLU A 389 16.38 -10.74 18.70
N PHE A 390 16.48 -9.42 18.61
CA PHE A 390 15.96 -8.63 17.49
C PHE A 390 16.65 -8.96 16.17
N ASN A 391 18.01 -9.05 16.19
CA ASN A 391 18.79 -9.43 15.01
C ASN A 391 18.45 -10.83 14.51
N PHE A 392 18.28 -11.81 15.43
CA PHE A 392 17.80 -13.16 15.10
C PHE A 392 16.43 -13.10 14.41
N THR A 393 15.50 -12.36 15.00
CA THR A 393 14.14 -12.23 14.48
C THR A 393 14.12 -11.58 13.09
N ASN A 394 14.89 -10.52 12.88
CA ASN A 394 15.00 -9.86 11.58
C ASN A 394 15.65 -10.74 10.53
N LYS A 395 16.71 -11.44 10.89
CA LYS A 395 17.41 -12.35 9.97
C LYS A 395 16.46 -13.40 9.39
N TYR A 396 15.75 -14.11 10.25
CA TYR A 396 14.88 -15.22 9.80
C TYR A 396 13.53 -14.75 9.29
N GLY A 397 12.90 -13.81 9.99
CA GLY A 397 11.64 -13.22 9.54
C GLY A 397 11.78 -12.44 8.23
N GLY A 398 12.88 -11.69 8.08
CA GLY A 398 13.19 -10.97 6.84
C GLY A 398 13.36 -11.89 5.64
N ARG A 399 14.14 -12.98 5.80
CA ARG A 399 14.38 -13.96 4.71
C ARG A 399 13.13 -14.75 4.33
N LEU A 400 12.29 -15.13 5.30
CA LEU A 400 11.00 -15.79 5.01
C LEU A 400 10.06 -14.86 4.25
N TYR A 401 10.00 -13.59 4.65
CA TYR A 401 9.14 -12.61 4.01
C TYR A 401 9.65 -12.19 2.62
N ASP A 402 10.94 -12.06 2.47
CA ASP A 402 11.60 -11.83 1.19
C ASP A 402 11.28 -12.93 0.16
N LEU A 403 11.44 -14.21 0.54
CA LEU A 403 11.07 -15.33 -0.31
C LEU A 403 9.59 -15.25 -0.75
N PHE A 404 8.70 -14.96 0.19
CA PHE A 404 7.28 -14.81 -0.06
C PHE A 404 6.97 -13.70 -1.07
N ASN A 405 7.61 -12.54 -0.93
CA ASN A 405 7.32 -11.38 -1.76
C ASN A 405 7.66 -11.60 -3.23
N VAL A 406 8.76 -12.27 -3.55
CA VAL A 406 9.26 -12.38 -4.92
C VAL A 406 9.51 -13.82 -5.33
N ALA A 407 10.47 -14.52 -4.70
CA ALA A 407 10.99 -15.79 -5.22
C ALA A 407 9.92 -16.88 -5.30
N ASP A 408 9.17 -17.09 -4.22
CA ASP A 408 8.10 -18.09 -4.14
C ASP A 408 6.95 -17.73 -5.08
N SER A 409 6.51 -16.48 -5.05
CA SER A 409 5.42 -15.98 -5.89
C SER A 409 5.79 -16.08 -7.39
N ALA A 410 6.96 -15.59 -7.79
CA ALA A 410 7.41 -15.66 -9.17
C ALA A 410 7.58 -17.09 -9.66
N GLN A 411 8.11 -17.99 -8.81
CA GLN A 411 8.30 -19.39 -9.16
C GLN A 411 6.98 -20.13 -9.37
N LYS A 412 5.96 -19.85 -8.56
CA LYS A 412 4.62 -20.40 -8.72
C LYS A 412 3.91 -19.90 -9.98
N MET A 413 4.13 -18.62 -10.33
CA MET A 413 3.49 -18.00 -11.49
C MET A 413 4.16 -18.37 -12.81
N ALA A 414 5.48 -18.43 -12.84
CA ALA A 414 6.29 -18.52 -14.06
C ALA A 414 5.87 -19.61 -15.06
N PRO A 415 5.42 -20.82 -14.66
CA PRO A 415 4.96 -21.84 -15.60
C PRO A 415 3.71 -21.46 -16.41
N PHE A 416 2.89 -20.53 -15.92
CA PHE A 416 1.57 -20.21 -16.46
C PHE A 416 1.41 -18.75 -16.88
N TYR A 417 2.29 -17.88 -16.38
CA TYR A 417 2.26 -16.46 -16.64
C TYR A 417 2.87 -16.12 -18.00
N LYS A 418 2.10 -15.51 -18.89
CA LYS A 418 2.47 -15.34 -20.31
C LYS A 418 3.33 -14.10 -20.59
N ALA A 419 3.45 -13.17 -19.64
CA ALA A 419 4.26 -11.97 -19.77
C ALA A 419 5.55 -12.07 -18.96
N LYS A 420 6.47 -11.11 -19.13
CA LYS A 420 7.74 -11.07 -18.39
C LYS A 420 7.51 -10.72 -16.91
N ILE A 421 8.20 -11.43 -16.02
CA ILE A 421 8.27 -11.14 -14.58
C ILE A 421 9.71 -10.67 -14.29
N TYR A 422 9.84 -9.58 -13.56
CA TYR A 422 11.12 -9.00 -13.14
C TYR A 422 11.18 -8.95 -11.60
N GLY A 423 12.17 -9.62 -11.00
CA GLY A 423 12.39 -9.62 -9.56
C GLY A 423 13.48 -8.63 -9.17
N VAL A 424 13.25 -7.80 -8.15
CA VAL A 424 14.26 -6.89 -7.60
C VAL A 424 14.31 -6.96 -6.08
N GLU A 425 15.51 -6.89 -5.53
CA GLU A 425 15.78 -6.84 -4.11
C GLU A 425 16.60 -5.59 -3.77
N ILE A 426 16.08 -4.81 -2.84
CA ILE A 426 16.79 -3.67 -2.28
C ILE A 426 17.61 -4.14 -1.08
N GLU A 427 18.93 -3.91 -1.14
CA GLU A 427 19.87 -4.22 -0.05
C GLU A 427 20.28 -2.95 0.72
N PHE A 428 19.86 -1.77 0.27
CA PHE A 428 20.19 -0.49 0.88
C PHE A 428 19.63 -0.39 2.30
N GLY A 429 20.50 -0.17 3.27
CA GLY A 429 20.12 -0.02 4.67
C GLY A 429 20.91 -0.88 5.66
N GLN A 430 21.76 -1.81 5.21
CA GLN A 430 22.51 -2.70 6.11
C GLN A 430 23.88 -2.15 6.54
N ASP A 431 24.51 -1.34 5.70
CA ASP A 431 25.86 -0.82 5.99
C ASP A 431 25.78 0.41 6.91
N THR A 432 26.17 0.24 8.17
CA THR A 432 26.22 1.31 9.19
C THR A 432 27.00 2.54 8.71
N ASN A 433 28.06 2.36 7.92
CA ASN A 433 28.85 3.47 7.42
C ASN A 433 28.05 4.32 6.42
N SER A 434 27.18 3.70 5.63
CA SER A 434 26.40 4.37 4.60
C SER A 434 25.12 5.00 5.15
N VAL A 435 24.43 4.33 6.08
CA VAL A 435 23.09 4.73 6.51
C VAL A 435 22.99 5.14 7.99
N GLY A 436 24.05 4.95 8.77
CA GLY A 436 24.05 5.17 10.22
C GLY A 436 23.49 3.98 11.00
N SER A 437 23.81 3.92 12.31
CA SER A 437 23.50 2.77 13.17
C SER A 437 22.00 2.54 13.36
N GLN A 438 21.21 3.61 13.37
CA GLN A 438 19.76 3.51 13.61
C GLN A 438 19.05 2.85 12.43
N MET A 439 19.29 3.30 11.20
CA MET A 439 18.71 2.66 10.02
C MET A 439 19.30 1.26 9.80
N ALA A 440 20.60 1.06 10.05
CA ALA A 440 21.25 -0.24 9.88
C ALA A 440 20.67 -1.35 10.77
N LEU A 441 20.08 -0.99 11.93
CA LEU A 441 19.35 -1.93 12.78
C LEU A 441 18.14 -2.53 12.07
N PHE A 442 17.48 -1.74 11.24
CA PHE A 442 16.29 -2.17 10.48
C PHE A 442 16.65 -2.77 9.11
N GLY A 443 17.82 -2.45 8.58
CA GLY A 443 18.26 -2.90 7.26
C GLY A 443 17.42 -2.31 6.13
N ALA A 444 17.30 -3.03 5.02
CA ALA A 444 16.37 -2.70 3.94
C ALA A 444 14.93 -3.08 4.35
N PHE A 445 14.37 -2.28 5.21
CA PHE A 445 13.09 -2.47 5.90
C PHE A 445 11.88 -2.46 4.95
N HIS A 446 10.73 -2.92 5.44
CA HIS A 446 9.47 -2.88 4.70
C HIS A 446 9.08 -1.44 4.32
N GLY A 447 9.14 -1.12 3.04
CA GLY A 447 8.96 0.24 2.51
C GLY A 447 10.24 1.00 2.22
N VAL A 448 11.41 0.36 2.24
CA VAL A 448 12.73 0.95 1.92
C VAL A 448 12.74 1.72 0.58
N PHE A 449 11.90 1.34 -0.37
CA PHE A 449 11.82 1.95 -1.69
C PHE A 449 11.07 3.30 -1.69
N LEU A 450 10.18 3.55 -0.71
CA LEU A 450 9.33 4.76 -0.68
C LEU A 450 10.16 6.05 -0.73
N PRO A 451 11.19 6.26 0.12
CA PRO A 451 12.01 7.48 0.05
C PRO A 451 12.92 7.52 -1.21
N LEU A 452 13.12 6.40 -1.92
CA LEU A 452 13.82 6.39 -3.21
C LEU A 452 12.94 6.94 -4.34
N LEU A 453 11.62 6.75 -4.27
CA LEU A 453 10.66 7.25 -5.25
C LEU A 453 10.12 8.64 -4.86
N ASP A 454 9.73 8.82 -3.61
CA ASP A 454 9.21 10.07 -3.07
C ASP A 454 10.18 10.67 -2.04
N ALA A 455 10.99 11.62 -2.47
CA ALA A 455 11.97 12.30 -1.62
C ALA A 455 11.30 13.15 -0.50
N ASN A 456 10.01 13.43 -0.60
CA ASN A 456 9.22 14.13 0.39
C ASN A 456 8.54 13.19 1.40
N SER A 457 8.69 11.87 1.24
CA SER A 457 8.13 10.89 2.16
C SER A 457 8.68 11.07 3.57
N GLN A 458 7.78 11.24 4.54
CA GLN A 458 8.08 11.38 5.96
C GLN A 458 7.76 10.11 6.77
N ASN A 459 7.33 9.04 6.10
CA ASN A 459 6.83 7.84 6.76
C ASN A 459 7.86 7.18 7.70
N TYR A 460 9.16 7.41 7.45
CA TYR A 460 10.25 6.73 8.16
C TYR A 460 11.27 7.69 8.80
N ASP A 461 10.97 9.00 8.86
CA ASP A 461 11.89 10.04 9.38
C ASP A 461 12.41 9.72 10.78
N GLY A 462 11.63 9.00 11.58
CA GLY A 462 12.00 8.66 12.95
C GLY A 462 13.27 7.82 13.09
N PHE A 463 13.72 7.14 12.01
CA PHE A 463 14.92 6.28 12.10
C PHE A 463 15.85 6.31 10.88
N ILE A 464 15.44 6.84 9.74
CA ILE A 464 16.30 6.88 8.53
C ILE A 464 17.34 8.01 8.56
N GLY A 465 17.11 9.06 9.34
CA GLY A 465 18.01 10.20 9.47
C GLY A 465 18.38 10.82 8.11
N ASN A 466 19.67 10.88 7.81
CA ASN A 466 20.19 11.41 6.54
C ASN A 466 20.55 10.33 5.51
N ALA A 467 20.21 9.08 5.72
CA ALA A 467 20.62 7.96 4.86
C ALA A 467 20.30 8.20 3.38
N TYR A 468 19.08 8.67 3.08
CA TYR A 468 18.65 8.94 1.71
C TYR A 468 19.18 10.27 1.11
N LYS A 469 19.90 11.10 1.89
CA LYS A 469 20.50 12.35 1.44
C LYS A 469 21.93 12.20 0.94
N THR A 470 22.55 11.02 1.10
CA THR A 470 23.89 10.71 0.60
C THR A 470 23.93 10.74 -0.93
N GLN A 471 25.13 10.94 -1.51
CA GLN A 471 25.30 10.93 -2.97
C GLN A 471 24.93 9.56 -3.56
N GLY A 472 25.34 8.47 -2.89
CA GLY A 472 25.03 7.11 -3.33
C GLY A 472 23.52 6.82 -3.32
N ALA A 473 22.81 7.20 -2.26
CA ALA A 473 21.35 7.03 -2.17
C ALA A 473 20.61 7.85 -3.25
N LYS A 474 21.05 9.07 -3.55
CA LYS A 474 20.50 9.87 -4.66
C LYS A 474 20.72 9.21 -6.01
N GLN A 475 21.91 8.62 -6.24
CA GLN A 475 22.17 7.85 -7.45
C GLN A 475 21.32 6.57 -7.52
N LEU A 476 21.13 5.88 -6.38
CA LEU A 476 20.24 4.72 -6.28
C LEU A 476 18.79 5.10 -6.65
N SER A 477 18.27 6.21 -6.10
CA SER A 477 16.97 6.77 -6.44
C SER A 477 16.86 7.03 -7.95
N MET A 478 17.83 7.75 -8.54
CA MET A 478 17.82 8.02 -9.99
C MET A 478 17.89 6.74 -10.83
N THR A 479 18.69 5.76 -10.42
CA THR A 479 18.80 4.46 -11.11
C THR A 479 17.48 3.71 -11.06
N PHE A 480 16.84 3.68 -9.90
CA PHE A 480 15.54 3.01 -9.72
C PHE A 480 14.45 3.70 -10.56
N LYS A 481 14.39 5.03 -10.54
CA LYS A 481 13.44 5.80 -11.34
C LYS A 481 13.66 5.62 -12.85
N LYS A 482 14.90 5.40 -13.32
CA LYS A 482 15.18 5.07 -14.73
C LYS A 482 14.63 3.69 -15.13
N TYR A 483 14.78 2.66 -14.30
CA TYR A 483 14.15 1.37 -14.54
C TYR A 483 12.62 1.51 -14.56
N LEU A 484 12.06 2.28 -13.63
CA LEU A 484 10.64 2.53 -13.54
C LEU A 484 10.11 3.29 -14.77
N ASN A 485 10.82 4.35 -15.21
CA ASN A 485 10.50 5.09 -16.44
C ASN A 485 10.41 4.13 -17.64
N ASN A 486 11.46 3.35 -17.90
CA ASN A 486 11.48 2.40 -19.02
C ASN A 486 10.31 1.42 -18.92
N PHE A 487 10.05 0.89 -17.73
CA PHE A 487 9.00 -0.10 -17.51
C PHE A 487 7.59 0.46 -17.74
N ILE A 488 7.25 1.63 -17.21
CA ILE A 488 5.92 2.21 -17.37
C ILE A 488 5.65 2.66 -18.81
N HIS A 489 6.70 2.97 -19.57
CA HIS A 489 6.57 3.31 -20.99
C HIS A 489 6.41 2.05 -21.86
N SER A 490 7.24 1.03 -21.67
CA SER A 490 7.37 -0.09 -22.61
C SER A 490 7.02 -1.47 -22.07
N GLY A 491 6.95 -1.64 -20.75
CA GLY A 491 6.85 -2.95 -20.08
C GLY A 491 8.19 -3.70 -19.95
N ASP A 492 9.29 -3.08 -20.40
CA ASP A 492 10.66 -3.57 -20.22
C ASP A 492 11.46 -2.55 -19.43
N PRO A 493 12.04 -2.90 -18.24
CA PRO A 493 12.78 -1.94 -17.42
C PRO A 493 14.16 -1.61 -17.98
N ASN A 494 14.66 -2.35 -18.97
CA ASN A 494 16.01 -2.22 -19.49
C ASN A 494 16.21 -0.94 -20.32
N GLY A 495 17.43 -0.40 -20.28
CA GLY A 495 17.77 0.81 -21.01
C GLY A 495 19.27 1.13 -20.95
N THR A 496 19.67 2.20 -21.61
CA THR A 496 21.07 2.62 -21.73
C THR A 496 21.65 2.97 -20.34
N ASN A 497 22.87 2.52 -20.10
CA ASN A 497 23.62 2.74 -18.85
C ASN A 497 22.97 2.14 -17.60
N LEU A 498 22.18 1.09 -17.76
CA LEU A 498 21.63 0.28 -16.69
C LEU A 498 22.19 -1.14 -16.76
N VAL A 499 22.27 -1.82 -15.62
CA VAL A 499 22.54 -3.26 -15.59
C VAL A 499 21.35 -3.96 -16.25
N TYR A 500 21.62 -4.85 -17.22
CA TYR A 500 20.56 -5.56 -17.91
C TYR A 500 19.80 -6.47 -16.94
N TRP A 501 18.52 -6.19 -16.75
CA TRP A 501 17.65 -6.91 -15.83
C TRP A 501 17.01 -8.09 -16.55
N ASN A 502 17.44 -9.31 -16.22
CA ASN A 502 16.88 -10.54 -16.78
C ASN A 502 15.48 -10.79 -16.23
N ASN A 503 14.57 -11.24 -17.07
CA ASN A 503 13.26 -11.67 -16.61
C ASN A 503 13.32 -13.05 -15.92
N TRP A 504 12.40 -13.28 -15.00
CA TRP A 504 12.19 -14.56 -14.33
C TRP A 504 11.72 -15.63 -15.33
N THR A 505 12.19 -16.88 -15.17
CA THR A 505 11.76 -18.00 -15.99
C THR A 505 11.40 -19.20 -15.10
N ALA A 506 10.56 -20.11 -15.61
CA ALA A 506 10.23 -21.36 -14.92
C ALA A 506 11.43 -22.31 -14.79
N ASP A 507 12.47 -22.11 -15.61
CA ASP A 507 13.72 -22.89 -15.56
C ASP A 507 14.54 -22.48 -14.34
N HIS A 508 14.55 -23.32 -13.31
CA HIS A 508 15.29 -23.09 -12.06
C HIS A 508 16.78 -22.83 -12.27
N SER A 509 17.39 -23.40 -13.32
CA SER A 509 18.81 -23.19 -13.61
C SER A 509 19.10 -21.74 -14.04
N LYS A 510 18.12 -21.07 -14.65
CA LYS A 510 18.18 -19.67 -15.08
C LYS A 510 17.69 -18.72 -13.99
N ALA A 511 16.91 -19.17 -13.01
CA ALA A 511 16.47 -18.39 -11.85
C ALA A 511 17.67 -17.90 -11.01
N ASN A 512 18.83 -18.54 -11.09
CA ASN A 512 20.07 -18.09 -10.45
C ASN A 512 20.61 -16.74 -10.94
N ASN A 513 19.98 -16.10 -11.95
CA ASN A 513 20.35 -14.78 -12.45
C ASN A 513 19.08 -13.94 -12.77
N ALA A 514 18.02 -14.11 -12.01
CA ALA A 514 16.71 -13.47 -12.26
C ALA A 514 16.41 -12.32 -11.29
N TYR A 515 17.26 -12.07 -10.30
CA TYR A 515 17.14 -10.95 -9.39
C TYR A 515 18.07 -9.80 -9.78
N LEU A 516 17.52 -8.60 -9.85
CA LEU A 516 18.28 -7.36 -9.80
C LEU A 516 18.48 -6.98 -8.33
N TYR A 517 19.73 -6.93 -7.87
CA TYR A 517 20.08 -6.39 -6.56
C TYR A 517 20.41 -4.91 -6.68
N MET A 518 19.88 -4.10 -5.78
CA MET A 518 20.09 -2.65 -5.76
C MET A 518 20.54 -2.19 -4.38
N ASN A 519 21.66 -1.50 -4.30
CA ASN A 519 22.29 -1.00 -3.08
C ASN A 519 22.96 0.35 -3.32
N ALA A 520 23.47 0.98 -2.27
CA ALA A 520 24.36 2.13 -2.37
C ALA A 520 25.30 2.21 -1.17
N ASP A 521 26.55 2.64 -1.41
CA ASP A 521 27.41 3.20 -0.39
C ASP A 521 27.15 4.73 -0.24
N LYS A 522 27.97 5.44 0.52
CA LYS A 522 27.83 6.90 0.67
C LYS A 522 27.97 7.68 -0.64
N VAL A 523 28.68 7.13 -1.62
CA VAL A 523 29.16 7.85 -2.81
C VAL A 523 28.44 7.41 -4.08
N LYS A 524 28.20 6.10 -4.24
CA LYS A 524 27.68 5.53 -5.50
C LYS A 524 26.59 4.50 -5.28
N ALA A 525 25.69 4.42 -6.26
CA ALA A 525 24.74 3.32 -6.39
C ALA A 525 25.46 2.05 -6.89
N ILE A 526 24.93 0.90 -6.48
CA ILE A 526 25.41 -0.43 -6.85
C ILE A 526 24.22 -1.21 -7.35
N ALA A 527 24.32 -1.76 -8.57
CA ALA A 527 23.33 -2.67 -9.11
C ALA A 527 24.03 -3.87 -9.74
N TYR A 528 23.48 -5.07 -9.56
CA TYR A 528 24.03 -6.30 -10.16
C TYR A 528 22.96 -7.36 -10.28
N MET A 529 23.15 -8.33 -11.18
CA MET A 529 22.27 -9.49 -11.31
C MET A 529 22.75 -10.64 -10.44
N GLY A 530 21.80 -11.36 -9.87
CA GLY A 530 22.04 -12.56 -9.08
C GLY A 530 20.80 -13.44 -8.97
N GLY A 531 20.82 -14.39 -8.05
CA GLY A 531 19.70 -15.26 -7.77
C GLY A 531 19.56 -15.58 -6.29
N LYS A 532 18.38 -15.99 -5.88
CA LYS A 532 18.14 -16.45 -4.51
C LYS A 532 18.80 -17.81 -4.31
N LYS A 533 19.68 -17.88 -3.32
CA LYS A 533 20.48 -19.07 -3.02
C LYS A 533 19.91 -19.91 -1.86
N PHE A 534 18.70 -19.62 -1.38
CA PHE A 534 18.10 -20.32 -0.27
C PHE A 534 16.58 -20.49 -0.47
N THR A 535 16.05 -21.54 0.12
CA THR A 535 14.62 -21.87 0.18
C THR A 535 14.10 -21.66 1.60
N TYR A 536 12.78 -21.79 1.79
CA TYR A 536 12.19 -21.81 3.14
C TYR A 536 12.84 -22.88 4.02
N SER A 537 13.05 -24.09 3.47
CA SER A 537 13.71 -25.19 4.21
C SER A 537 15.11 -24.83 4.66
N ASP A 538 15.91 -24.16 3.81
CA ASP A 538 17.25 -23.73 4.16
C ASP A 538 17.25 -22.70 5.31
N VAL A 539 16.32 -21.72 5.23
CA VAL A 539 16.14 -20.71 6.28
C VAL A 539 15.78 -21.36 7.61
N LEU A 540 14.83 -22.31 7.59
CA LEU A 540 14.40 -23.01 8.80
C LEU A 540 15.49 -23.94 9.37
N ASN A 541 16.25 -24.64 8.51
CA ASN A 541 17.37 -25.48 8.95
C ASN A 541 18.48 -24.63 9.59
N GLU A 542 18.80 -23.48 9.02
CA GLU A 542 19.78 -22.57 9.60
C GLU A 542 19.26 -22.00 10.94
N MET A 543 17.97 -21.67 11.04
CA MET A 543 17.36 -21.17 12.26
C MET A 543 17.42 -22.21 13.40
N ASP A 544 17.24 -23.50 13.10
CA ASP A 544 17.32 -24.58 14.08
C ASP A 544 18.69 -24.65 14.76
N VAL A 545 19.76 -24.55 13.99
CA VAL A 545 21.13 -24.69 14.48
C VAL A 545 21.75 -23.37 14.95
N ASP A 546 21.11 -22.24 14.74
CA ASP A 546 21.61 -20.92 15.17
C ASP A 546 21.66 -20.84 16.70
N GLN A 547 22.83 -20.51 17.24
CA GLN A 547 23.11 -20.41 18.68
C GLN A 547 23.31 -18.95 19.14
N SER A 548 22.96 -17.97 18.32
CA SER A 548 23.10 -16.54 18.66
C SER A 548 22.21 -16.12 19.84
N ILE A 549 21.13 -16.88 20.09
CA ILE A 549 20.22 -16.77 21.23
C ILE A 549 19.98 -18.17 21.85
N ASN A 550 19.55 -18.23 23.11
CA ASN A 550 19.25 -19.49 23.76
C ASN A 550 17.96 -20.14 23.20
N GLN A 551 17.81 -21.44 23.41
CA GLN A 551 16.71 -22.24 22.85
C GLN A 551 15.32 -21.81 23.38
N GLU A 552 15.20 -21.45 24.67
CA GLU A 552 13.94 -20.98 25.24
C GLU A 552 13.46 -19.69 24.56
N THR A 553 14.34 -18.71 24.41
CA THR A 553 14.06 -17.46 23.71
C THR A 553 13.71 -17.70 22.23
N LYS A 554 14.45 -18.62 21.57
CA LYS A 554 14.17 -19.02 20.19
C LYS A 554 12.73 -19.55 20.05
N ASN A 555 12.32 -20.44 20.95
CA ASN A 555 10.96 -21.01 20.95
C ASN A 555 9.89 -19.92 21.12
N ILE A 556 10.10 -18.95 22.02
CA ILE A 556 9.19 -17.81 22.22
C ILE A 556 9.09 -16.97 20.92
N ILE A 557 10.22 -16.60 20.32
CA ILE A 557 10.22 -15.81 19.09
C ILE A 557 9.49 -16.53 17.95
N ILE A 558 9.71 -17.83 17.80
CA ILE A 558 9.06 -18.65 16.76
C ILE A 558 7.55 -18.71 17.00
N SER A 559 7.12 -18.93 18.25
CA SER A 559 5.70 -19.15 18.58
C SER A 559 4.88 -17.88 18.79
N GLU A 560 5.51 -16.72 19.06
CA GLU A 560 4.80 -15.49 19.41
C GLU A 560 5.08 -14.32 18.45
N VAL A 561 6.25 -14.32 17.78
CA VAL A 561 6.63 -13.22 16.91
C VAL A 561 6.56 -13.60 15.44
N LEU A 562 7.13 -14.73 15.05
CA LEU A 562 7.21 -15.18 13.64
C LEU A 562 5.99 -15.97 13.17
N ASN A 563 5.21 -16.55 14.08
CA ASN A 563 4.06 -17.41 13.77
C ASN A 563 2.88 -16.64 13.15
N GLY A 564 2.02 -17.36 12.42
CA GLY A 564 0.71 -16.87 11.95
C GLY A 564 0.78 -15.68 11.01
N ARG A 565 1.89 -15.50 10.32
CA ARG A 565 2.06 -14.48 9.27
C ARG A 565 1.73 -15.09 7.92
N TRP A 566 1.39 -14.28 6.94
CA TRP A 566 1.12 -14.75 5.57
C TRP A 566 2.30 -15.46 4.90
N PHE A 567 3.52 -15.22 5.38
CA PHE A 567 4.75 -15.87 4.92
C PHE A 567 5.25 -16.98 5.84
N SER A 568 4.51 -17.36 6.88
CA SER A 568 4.98 -18.29 7.93
C SER A 568 4.43 -19.71 7.79
N THR A 569 3.84 -20.07 6.65
CA THR A 569 3.18 -21.37 6.51
C THR A 569 4.10 -22.55 6.81
N GLU A 570 5.31 -22.57 6.23
CA GLU A 570 6.28 -23.65 6.42
C GLU A 570 6.85 -23.62 7.84
N LEU A 571 7.06 -22.42 8.43
CA LEU A 571 7.49 -22.26 9.80
C LEU A 571 6.43 -22.82 10.77
N ASP A 572 5.18 -22.44 10.59
CA ASP A 572 4.07 -22.87 11.45
C ASP A 572 3.83 -24.38 11.37
N GLN A 573 3.99 -24.99 10.19
CA GLN A 573 3.93 -26.43 9.99
C GLN A 573 5.08 -27.15 10.71
N ARG A 574 6.32 -26.67 10.55
CA ARG A 574 7.53 -27.27 11.14
C ARG A 574 7.49 -27.26 12.65
N TYR A 575 7.13 -26.12 13.26
CA TYR A 575 7.10 -25.96 14.72
C TYR A 575 5.73 -26.23 15.34
N LYS A 576 4.73 -26.67 14.55
CA LYS A 576 3.38 -26.97 15.02
C LYS A 576 2.73 -25.80 15.75
N ASN A 577 3.03 -24.59 15.30
CA ASN A 577 2.43 -23.39 15.84
C ASN A 577 0.92 -23.40 15.57
N LYS A 578 0.16 -22.82 16.50
CA LYS A 578 -1.25 -22.53 16.23
C LYS A 578 -1.29 -21.42 15.19
N SER A 579 -1.63 -21.78 13.96
CA SER A 579 -1.85 -20.82 12.90
C SER A 579 -2.90 -19.81 13.34
N LEU A 580 -2.63 -18.51 13.15
CA LEU A 580 -3.62 -17.46 13.36
C LEU A 580 -4.56 -17.34 12.16
N TRP A 581 -4.23 -17.96 11.05
CA TRP A 581 -5.17 -18.30 10.00
C TRP A 581 -6.04 -19.42 10.53
N ILE A 582 -7.33 -19.23 10.51
CA ILE A 582 -8.28 -20.29 10.83
C ILE A 582 -8.19 -21.31 9.69
N LYS A 583 -7.71 -22.50 10.03
CA LYS A 583 -7.82 -23.64 9.15
C LYS A 583 -9.24 -24.19 9.20
#